data_a86949d59bb2f8dca3ee3f01189e779f
#
_entry.id   a86949d59bb2f8dca3ee3f01189e779f
#
_cell.length_a   1.000
_cell.length_b   1.000
_cell.length_c   1.000
_cell.angle_alpha   90.00
_cell.angle_beta   90.00
_cell.angle_gamma   90.00
#
_symmetry.space_group_name_H-M   'P 1'
#
loop_
_entity.id
_entity.type
_entity.pdbx_description
1 polymer ?
#
loop_
_entity_poly.entity_id
_entity_poly.type
_entity_poly.pdbx_seq_one_letter_code
_entity_poly.pdbx_strand_id
1 'polypeptide(L)'
;MSGVNNYASATELRAIGGGSVVRGHSAWNEAFDPATGELGRVIADTHEVAIIAGDGACRTLFVHAGILPSFLDGRGNATVAHLTQRFRDAVSRAGAAFPTADKALFGSRGPHWCRNLALGAEREACNDVATVLSAVNATRMVIGHTVQVGGASTRCGGALVLLDAGISSAYYGQATAFQCSDAHGAAIQELGGSRQLPTPPAAPTKYG
;
A
#
# COMPACT_ATOMS: atom_id res chain seq x y z
N MET A 1 -13.23 -13.29 4.91
CA MET A 1 -11.78 -13.65 4.95
C MET A 1 -11.71 -15.09 5.39
N SER A 2 -11.02 -15.96 4.64
CA SER A 2 -10.82 -17.35 5.04
C SER A 2 -9.95 -17.37 6.30
N GLY A 3 -10.40 -18.05 7.35
CA GLY A 3 -9.80 -18.04 8.67
C GLY A 3 -8.44 -18.73 8.82
N VAL A 4 -7.57 -18.61 7.83
CA VAL A 4 -6.18 -19.04 7.93
C VAL A 4 -5.34 -17.83 8.30
N ASN A 5 -5.08 -17.69 9.59
CA ASN A 5 -4.17 -16.67 10.09
C ASN A 5 -2.73 -17.19 10.02
N ASN A 6 -2.03 -16.83 8.96
CA ASN A 6 -0.62 -17.18 8.76
C ASN A 6 0.35 -16.25 9.52
N TYR A 7 -0.15 -15.21 10.18
CA TYR A 7 0.66 -14.16 10.81
C TYR A 7 0.64 -14.17 12.33
N ALA A 8 -0.31 -14.86 12.96
CA ALA A 8 -0.33 -15.03 14.40
C ALA A 8 0.36 -16.35 14.79
N SER A 9 1.32 -16.27 15.69
CA SER A 9 1.98 -17.44 16.25
C SER A 9 1.04 -18.26 17.13
N ALA A 10 1.33 -19.53 17.32
CA ALA A 10 0.59 -20.37 18.26
C ALA A 10 0.58 -19.81 19.70
N THR A 11 1.63 -19.07 20.07
CA THR A 11 1.73 -18.43 21.39
C THR A 11 0.74 -17.27 21.51
N GLU A 12 0.65 -16.40 20.51
CA GLU A 12 -0.32 -15.30 20.46
C GLU A 12 -1.76 -15.84 20.44
N LEU A 13 -2.02 -16.85 19.61
CA LEU A 13 -3.34 -17.47 19.57
C LEU A 13 -3.75 -18.10 20.91
N ARG A 14 -2.82 -18.75 21.62
CA ARG A 14 -3.10 -19.25 22.97
C ARG A 14 -3.38 -18.13 23.96
N ALA A 15 -2.66 -17.01 23.85
CA ALA A 15 -2.87 -15.86 24.73
C ALA A 15 -4.31 -15.31 24.62
N ILE A 16 -4.79 -15.07 23.40
CA ILE A 16 -6.15 -14.57 23.16
C ILE A 16 -7.23 -15.65 23.32
N GLY A 17 -6.90 -16.93 23.18
CA GLY A 17 -7.82 -18.07 23.28
C GLY A 17 -7.83 -18.75 24.66
N GLY A 18 -7.32 -18.11 25.71
CA GLY A 18 -7.30 -18.69 27.06
C GLY A 18 -6.59 -20.05 27.11
N GLY A 19 -5.40 -20.15 26.51
CA GLY A 19 -4.56 -21.35 26.45
C GLY A 19 -4.84 -22.29 25.25
N SER A 20 -5.82 -22.02 24.42
CA SER A 20 -6.19 -22.85 23.26
C SER A 20 -5.96 -22.12 21.93
N VAL A 21 -5.20 -22.73 21.01
CA VAL A 21 -5.01 -22.22 19.66
C VAL A 21 -6.33 -22.16 18.88
N VAL A 22 -7.18 -23.17 19.02
CA VAL A 22 -8.48 -23.21 18.32
C VAL A 22 -9.40 -22.07 18.78
N ARG A 23 -9.51 -21.85 20.09
CA ARG A 23 -10.25 -20.69 20.60
C ARG A 23 -9.61 -19.38 20.21
N GLY A 24 -8.28 -19.34 20.13
CA GLY A 24 -7.55 -18.17 19.65
C GLY A 24 -7.90 -17.81 18.20
N HIS A 25 -7.99 -18.78 17.30
CA HIS A 25 -8.47 -18.54 15.94
C HIS A 25 -9.91 -18.02 15.91
N SER A 26 -10.80 -18.58 16.74
CA SER A 26 -12.18 -18.11 16.82
C SER A 26 -12.25 -16.67 17.31
N ALA A 27 -11.56 -16.34 18.39
CA ALA A 27 -11.50 -14.98 18.94
C ALA A 27 -10.87 -13.98 17.96
N TRP A 28 -9.83 -14.41 17.21
CA TRP A 28 -9.27 -13.59 16.15
C TRP A 28 -10.29 -13.30 15.04
N ASN A 29 -10.94 -14.33 14.52
CA ASN A 29 -11.94 -14.17 13.47
C ASN A 29 -13.10 -13.27 13.92
N GLU A 30 -13.55 -13.41 15.17
CA GLU A 30 -14.58 -12.57 15.78
C GLU A 30 -14.11 -11.11 15.87
N ALA A 31 -12.89 -10.86 16.34
CA ALA A 31 -12.35 -9.50 16.46
C ALA A 31 -12.20 -8.79 15.09
N PHE A 32 -11.90 -9.55 14.04
CA PHE A 32 -11.77 -9.04 12.67
C PHE A 32 -13.05 -9.16 11.82
N ASP A 33 -14.16 -9.60 12.39
CA ASP A 33 -15.45 -9.57 11.68
C ASP A 33 -15.88 -8.13 11.42
N PRO A 34 -16.13 -7.73 10.16
CA PRO A 34 -16.39 -6.32 9.83
C PRO A 34 -17.76 -5.82 10.32
N ALA A 35 -18.69 -6.72 10.63
CA ALA A 35 -20.02 -6.36 11.14
C ALA A 35 -20.08 -6.29 12.66
N THR A 36 -19.37 -7.16 13.35
CA THR A 36 -19.51 -7.34 14.80
C THR A 36 -18.23 -7.15 15.59
N GLY A 37 -17.06 -7.38 14.96
CA GLY A 37 -15.75 -7.30 15.60
C GLY A 37 -15.25 -5.87 15.75
N GLU A 38 -14.56 -5.60 16.84
CA GLU A 38 -13.99 -4.26 17.10
C GLU A 38 -12.97 -3.85 16.04
N LEU A 39 -11.98 -4.71 15.75
CA LEU A 39 -10.94 -4.43 14.75
C LEU A 39 -11.49 -4.43 13.32
N GLY A 40 -12.41 -5.36 13.03
CA GLY A 40 -13.04 -5.45 11.72
C GLY A 40 -13.80 -4.17 11.35
N ARG A 41 -14.57 -3.61 12.30
CA ARG A 41 -15.28 -2.34 12.11
C ARG A 41 -14.31 -1.17 11.91
N VAL A 42 -13.28 -1.07 12.76
CA VAL A 42 -12.27 -0.02 12.59
C VAL A 42 -11.63 -0.06 11.20
N ILE A 43 -11.25 -1.26 10.71
CA ILE A 43 -10.69 -1.42 9.37
C ILE A 43 -11.72 -1.03 8.30
N ALA A 44 -12.96 -1.50 8.42
CA ALA A 44 -14.00 -1.20 7.44
C ALA A 44 -14.30 0.31 7.36
N ASP A 45 -14.24 1.01 8.48
CA ASP A 45 -14.60 2.44 8.56
C ASP A 45 -13.43 3.39 8.26
N THR A 46 -12.21 3.01 8.63
CA THR A 46 -11.08 3.96 8.63
C THR A 46 -9.96 3.61 7.65
N HIS A 47 -9.88 2.36 7.15
CA HIS A 47 -8.79 1.98 6.25
C HIS A 47 -8.84 2.74 4.94
N GLU A 48 -7.69 3.31 4.55
CA GLU A 48 -7.47 3.94 3.25
C GLU A 48 -6.64 3.02 2.36
N VAL A 49 -7.10 2.75 1.15
CA VAL A 49 -6.34 1.95 0.16
C VAL A 49 -5.08 2.69 -0.26
N ALA A 50 -5.20 4.00 -0.41
CA ALA A 50 -4.09 4.88 -0.72
C ALA A 50 -4.40 6.31 -0.24
N ILE A 51 -3.35 7.11 -0.06
CA ILE A 51 -3.45 8.50 0.37
C ILE A 51 -2.61 9.37 -0.56
N ILE A 52 -3.12 10.54 -0.94
CA ILE A 52 -2.33 11.58 -1.59
C ILE A 52 -2.07 12.67 -0.56
N ALA A 53 -0.80 12.96 -0.31
CA ALA A 53 -0.38 13.98 0.64
C ALA A 53 0.67 14.91 0.04
N GLY A 54 0.78 16.13 0.60
CA GLY A 54 1.67 17.18 0.13
C GLY A 54 1.16 17.89 -1.12
N ASP A 55 1.87 18.93 -1.51
CA ASP A 55 1.54 19.81 -2.63
C ASP A 55 2.72 19.96 -3.58
N GLY A 56 2.49 20.52 -4.76
CA GLY A 56 3.54 20.81 -5.74
C GLY A 56 4.46 19.62 -6.03
N ALA A 57 5.77 19.82 -5.91
CA ALA A 57 6.78 18.77 -6.13
C ALA A 57 6.74 17.66 -5.06
N CYS A 58 6.14 17.92 -3.91
CA CYS A 58 5.98 16.96 -2.82
C CYS A 58 4.63 16.22 -2.82
N ARG A 59 3.75 16.49 -3.79
CA ARG A 59 2.47 15.80 -3.89
C ARG A 59 2.68 14.32 -4.21
N THR A 60 2.53 13.47 -3.20
CA THR A 60 2.93 12.07 -3.21
C THR A 60 1.73 11.15 -2.98
N LEU A 61 1.63 10.10 -3.80
CA LEU A 61 0.70 8.99 -3.63
C LEU A 61 1.36 7.92 -2.75
N PHE A 62 0.77 7.65 -1.58
CA PHE A 62 1.18 6.56 -0.68
C PHE A 62 0.21 5.40 -0.83
N VAL A 63 0.73 4.20 -1.05
CA VAL A 63 -0.08 2.98 -1.18
C VAL A 63 0.75 1.77 -0.75
N HIS A 64 0.10 0.74 -0.17
CA HIS A 64 0.82 -0.39 0.41
C HIS A 64 1.70 -1.13 -0.61
N ALA A 65 1.16 -1.56 -1.76
CA ALA A 65 1.91 -2.33 -2.76
C ALA A 65 1.95 -1.69 -4.15
N GLY A 66 1.12 -0.68 -4.40
CA GLY A 66 1.07 0.06 -5.66
C GLY A 66 -0.29 0.03 -6.34
N ILE A 67 -0.56 1.02 -7.17
CA ILE A 67 -1.75 1.08 -8.02
C ILE A 67 -1.32 0.85 -9.47
N LEU A 68 -1.97 -0.08 -10.16
CA LEU A 68 -1.79 -0.31 -11.59
C LEU A 68 -2.81 0.49 -12.41
N PRO A 69 -2.54 0.82 -13.68
CA PRO A 69 -3.47 1.54 -14.54
C PRO A 69 -4.86 0.91 -14.66
N SER A 70 -4.97 -0.41 -14.49
CA SER A 70 -6.24 -1.13 -14.50
C SER A 70 -7.22 -0.75 -13.38
N PHE A 71 -6.74 -0.05 -12.36
CA PHE A 71 -7.57 0.49 -11.27
C PHE A 71 -7.99 1.94 -11.48
N LEU A 72 -7.53 2.59 -12.54
CA LEU A 72 -7.97 3.92 -12.92
C LEU A 72 -9.37 3.84 -13.54
N ASP A 73 -10.25 4.70 -13.09
CA ASP A 73 -11.66 4.73 -13.49
C ASP A 73 -12.06 6.04 -14.19
N GLY A 74 -11.06 6.84 -14.58
CA GLY A 74 -11.26 8.13 -15.24
C GLY A 74 -11.65 9.28 -14.30
N ARG A 75 -11.72 9.05 -12.98
CA ARG A 75 -12.11 10.07 -11.97
C ARG A 75 -10.98 11.02 -11.56
N GLY A 76 -9.81 10.89 -12.14
CA GLY A 76 -8.66 11.71 -11.76
C GLY A 76 -8.31 11.52 -10.28
N ASN A 77 -8.14 12.60 -9.54
CA ASN A 77 -7.83 12.56 -8.09
C ASN A 77 -8.87 11.79 -7.26
N ALA A 78 -10.12 11.73 -7.69
CA ALA A 78 -11.17 11.00 -6.98
C ALA A 78 -11.04 9.47 -7.12
N THR A 79 -10.17 8.97 -8.00
CA THR A 79 -9.88 7.53 -8.13
C THR A 79 -9.44 6.91 -6.80
N VAL A 80 -8.58 7.59 -6.04
CA VAL A 80 -8.07 7.08 -4.75
C VAL A 80 -9.20 6.93 -3.74
N ALA A 81 -10.05 7.95 -3.59
CA ALA A 81 -11.21 7.90 -2.70
C ALA A 81 -12.21 6.81 -3.13
N HIS A 82 -12.42 6.65 -4.44
CA HIS A 82 -13.30 5.61 -4.97
C HIS A 82 -12.74 4.19 -4.74
N LEU A 83 -11.43 3.99 -4.87
CA LEU A 83 -10.81 2.72 -4.51
C LEU A 83 -10.99 2.40 -3.03
N THR A 84 -10.81 3.38 -2.15
CA THR A 84 -11.06 3.24 -0.71
C THR A 84 -12.52 2.89 -0.44
N GLN A 85 -13.46 3.57 -1.06
CA GLN A 85 -14.89 3.27 -0.88
C GLN A 85 -15.24 1.85 -1.33
N ARG A 86 -14.74 1.43 -2.48
CA ARG A 86 -14.92 0.05 -2.98
C ARG A 86 -14.33 -0.98 -2.02
N PHE A 87 -13.17 -0.71 -1.45
CA PHE A 87 -12.55 -1.58 -0.44
C PHE A 87 -13.43 -1.69 0.79
N ARG A 88 -13.87 -0.58 1.37
CA ARG A 88 -14.75 -0.55 2.54
C ARG A 88 -16.07 -1.28 2.30
N ASP A 89 -16.71 -1.03 1.16
CA ASP A 89 -17.93 -1.71 0.76
C ASP A 89 -17.74 -3.22 0.62
N ALA A 90 -16.60 -3.65 0.06
CA ALA A 90 -16.28 -5.05 -0.09
C ALA A 90 -15.99 -5.73 1.26
N VAL A 91 -15.28 -5.05 2.17
CA VAL A 91 -15.00 -5.56 3.52
C VAL A 91 -16.29 -5.64 4.34
N SER A 92 -17.13 -4.62 4.30
CA SER A 92 -18.42 -4.59 5.02
C SER A 92 -19.38 -5.70 4.57
N ARG A 93 -19.24 -6.19 3.33
CA ARG A 93 -19.97 -7.35 2.79
C ARG A 93 -19.26 -8.69 3.01
N ALA A 94 -18.27 -8.75 3.91
CA ALA A 94 -17.54 -9.98 4.19
C ALA A 94 -18.49 -11.13 4.55
N GLY A 95 -18.33 -12.26 3.86
CA GLY A 95 -19.27 -13.41 3.96
C GLY A 95 -20.26 -13.50 2.79
N ALA A 96 -20.56 -12.43 2.07
CA ALA A 96 -21.29 -12.46 0.81
C ALA A 96 -20.33 -12.70 -0.38
N ALA A 97 -20.86 -13.11 -1.52
CA ALA A 97 -20.06 -13.24 -2.75
C ALA A 97 -19.60 -11.86 -3.23
N PHE A 98 -18.30 -11.62 -3.26
CA PHE A 98 -17.75 -10.39 -3.83
C PHE A 98 -18.05 -10.31 -5.34
N PRO A 99 -18.46 -9.14 -5.86
CA PRO A 99 -18.43 -8.88 -7.29
C PRO A 99 -17.03 -9.12 -7.87
N THR A 100 -16.94 -9.56 -9.11
CA THR A 100 -15.64 -9.89 -9.76
C THR A 100 -14.68 -8.70 -9.75
N ALA A 101 -15.21 -7.48 -9.96
CA ALA A 101 -14.41 -6.25 -9.94
C ALA A 101 -13.79 -5.95 -8.55
N ASP A 102 -14.47 -6.31 -7.47
CA ASP A 102 -13.96 -6.10 -6.11
C ASP A 102 -12.94 -7.18 -5.73
N LYS A 103 -13.06 -8.42 -6.26
CA LYS A 103 -12.04 -9.46 -6.09
C LYS A 103 -10.67 -9.02 -6.58
N ALA A 104 -10.61 -8.20 -7.62
CA ALA A 104 -9.35 -7.69 -8.14
C ALA A 104 -8.60 -6.82 -7.13
N LEU A 105 -9.28 -6.09 -6.24
CA LEU A 105 -8.67 -5.28 -5.17
C LEU A 105 -7.85 -6.14 -4.20
N PHE A 106 -8.29 -7.39 -3.96
CA PHE A 106 -7.66 -8.33 -3.03
C PHE A 106 -6.76 -9.35 -3.71
N GLY A 107 -6.65 -9.29 -5.02
CA GLY A 107 -5.81 -10.19 -5.82
C GLY A 107 -4.34 -9.75 -5.87
N SER A 108 -3.49 -10.61 -6.43
CA SER A 108 -2.04 -10.38 -6.56
C SER A 108 -1.65 -9.14 -7.38
N ARG A 109 -2.56 -8.56 -8.13
CA ARG A 109 -2.39 -7.28 -8.85
C ARG A 109 -3.07 -6.11 -8.16
N GLY A 110 -3.76 -6.35 -7.03
CA GLY A 110 -4.46 -5.34 -6.25
C GLY A 110 -3.50 -4.45 -5.44
N PRO A 111 -4.00 -3.30 -4.94
CA PRO A 111 -3.18 -2.29 -4.27
C PRO A 111 -2.42 -2.77 -3.03
N HIS A 112 -2.88 -3.87 -2.42
CA HIS A 112 -2.26 -4.47 -1.23
C HIS A 112 -1.26 -5.60 -1.53
N TRP A 113 -1.25 -6.15 -2.78
CA TRP A 113 -0.47 -7.35 -3.10
C TRP A 113 0.40 -7.22 -4.34
N CYS A 114 0.28 -6.12 -5.10
CA CYS A 114 0.99 -5.92 -6.34
C CYS A 114 2.50 -5.92 -6.14
N ARG A 115 3.22 -6.77 -6.88
CA ARG A 115 4.69 -6.75 -6.94
C ARG A 115 5.22 -6.29 -8.30
N ASN A 116 4.35 -6.04 -9.26
CA ASN A 116 4.71 -5.66 -10.62
C ASN A 116 5.55 -4.38 -10.65
N LEU A 117 5.21 -3.37 -9.83
CA LEU A 117 5.93 -2.10 -9.79
C LEU A 117 7.31 -2.25 -9.13
N ALA A 118 7.43 -3.11 -8.12
CA ALA A 118 8.68 -3.33 -7.42
C ALA A 118 9.63 -4.28 -8.17
N LEU A 119 9.11 -5.36 -8.77
CA LEU A 119 9.90 -6.47 -9.32
C LEU A 119 9.79 -6.62 -10.85
N GLY A 120 8.82 -5.98 -11.50
CA GLY A 120 8.62 -6.06 -12.95
C GLY A 120 9.72 -5.37 -13.75
N ALA A 121 9.70 -5.54 -15.08
CA ALA A 121 10.64 -4.87 -15.97
C ALA A 121 10.56 -3.34 -15.79
N GLU A 122 11.72 -2.67 -15.75
CA GLU A 122 11.81 -1.23 -15.44
C GLU A 122 10.90 -0.40 -16.33
N ARG A 123 10.97 -0.62 -17.65
CA ARG A 123 10.19 0.13 -18.61
C ARG A 123 8.67 0.00 -18.38
N GLU A 124 8.21 -1.21 -18.11
CA GLU A 124 6.78 -1.48 -17.88
C GLU A 124 6.30 -0.84 -16.57
N ALA A 125 7.05 -1.06 -15.49
CA ALA A 125 6.75 -0.45 -14.20
C ALA A 125 6.71 1.07 -14.28
N CYS A 126 7.66 1.68 -15.00
CA CYS A 126 7.71 3.14 -15.14
C CYS A 126 6.59 3.71 -16.01
N ASN A 127 6.17 3.00 -17.05
CA ASN A 127 4.98 3.38 -17.82
C ASN A 127 3.71 3.32 -16.96
N ASP A 128 3.55 2.26 -16.18
CA ASP A 128 2.41 2.13 -15.26
C ASP A 128 2.41 3.24 -14.21
N VAL A 129 3.57 3.50 -13.58
CA VAL A 129 3.74 4.57 -12.59
C VAL A 129 3.41 5.94 -13.19
N ALA A 130 3.97 6.27 -14.35
CA ALA A 130 3.72 7.55 -15.03
C ALA A 130 2.23 7.74 -15.36
N THR A 131 1.56 6.68 -15.83
CA THR A 131 0.12 6.68 -16.13
C THR A 131 -0.70 6.97 -14.88
N VAL A 132 -0.40 6.29 -13.77
CA VAL A 132 -1.13 6.48 -12.52
C VAL A 132 -0.88 7.86 -11.93
N LEU A 133 0.37 8.29 -11.84
CA LEU A 133 0.73 9.61 -11.29
C LEU A 133 0.09 10.75 -12.08
N SER A 134 0.10 10.67 -13.40
CA SER A 134 -0.60 11.63 -14.26
C SER A 134 -2.11 11.65 -13.98
N ALA A 135 -2.75 10.48 -13.83
CA ALA A 135 -4.18 10.40 -13.58
C ALA A 135 -4.60 10.97 -12.25
N VAL A 136 -3.78 10.83 -11.20
CA VAL A 136 -4.10 11.30 -9.84
C VAL A 136 -3.41 12.63 -9.49
N ASN A 137 -2.75 13.25 -10.46
CA ASN A 137 -2.00 14.50 -10.28
C ASN A 137 -1.01 14.44 -9.11
N ALA A 138 -0.20 13.37 -9.04
CA ALA A 138 0.87 13.22 -8.06
C ALA A 138 2.24 13.19 -8.76
N THR A 139 3.30 13.54 -8.04
CA THR A 139 4.67 13.57 -8.56
C THR A 139 5.43 12.29 -8.28
N ARG A 140 5.06 11.58 -7.21
CA ARG A 140 5.71 10.34 -6.75
C ARG A 140 4.68 9.32 -6.30
N MET A 141 5.07 8.06 -6.36
CA MET A 141 4.40 6.95 -5.68
C MET A 141 5.39 6.33 -4.68
N VAL A 142 4.97 6.21 -3.41
CA VAL A 142 5.72 5.53 -2.35
C VAL A 142 5.01 4.24 -2.00
N ILE A 143 5.72 3.11 -2.07
CA ILE A 143 5.17 1.78 -1.80
C ILE A 143 6.03 0.99 -0.80
N GLY A 144 5.39 0.05 -0.12
CA GLY A 144 5.98 -0.96 0.75
C GLY A 144 5.83 -2.37 0.18
N HIS A 145 5.43 -3.33 1.02
CA HIS A 145 5.06 -4.71 0.68
C HIS A 145 6.18 -5.60 0.13
N THR A 146 7.07 -5.06 -0.67
CA THR A 146 8.19 -5.79 -1.25
C THR A 146 9.48 -5.34 -0.59
N VAL A 147 9.94 -6.13 0.39
CA VAL A 147 11.14 -5.81 1.18
C VAL A 147 12.35 -5.59 0.27
N GLN A 148 13.01 -4.47 0.47
CA GLN A 148 14.25 -4.08 -0.20
C GLN A 148 15.43 -4.48 0.66
N VAL A 149 16.11 -5.53 0.26
CA VAL A 149 17.34 -5.97 0.95
C VAL A 149 18.43 -4.91 0.71
N GLY A 150 18.92 -4.32 1.80
CA GLY A 150 19.91 -3.22 1.71
C GLY A 150 19.32 -1.82 1.84
N GLY A 151 18.04 -1.71 2.22
CA GLY A 151 17.38 -0.43 2.47
C GLY A 151 16.49 0.07 1.33
N ALA A 152 15.80 1.16 1.56
CA ALA A 152 14.90 1.74 0.59
C ALA A 152 15.58 2.08 -0.74
N SER A 153 14.88 1.89 -1.85
CA SER A 153 15.40 2.13 -3.19
C SER A 153 14.41 2.93 -4.04
N THR A 154 14.82 3.31 -5.24
CA THR A 154 13.97 4.04 -6.17
C THR A 154 14.03 3.45 -7.57
N ARG A 155 12.94 3.63 -8.32
CA ARG A 155 12.81 3.31 -9.74
C ARG A 155 12.26 4.52 -10.49
N CYS A 156 12.25 4.44 -11.81
CA CYS A 156 11.61 5.44 -12.69
C CYS A 156 12.16 6.85 -12.48
N GLY A 157 13.48 7.01 -12.31
CA GLY A 157 14.08 8.32 -12.07
C GLY A 157 13.60 8.98 -10.77
N GLY A 158 13.25 8.20 -9.76
CA GLY A 158 12.73 8.68 -8.46
C GLY A 158 11.22 8.88 -8.40
N ALA A 159 10.47 8.62 -9.48
CA ALA A 159 9.01 8.69 -9.45
C ALA A 159 8.37 7.55 -8.64
N LEU A 160 9.05 6.42 -8.51
CA LEU A 160 8.66 5.31 -7.64
C LEU A 160 9.68 5.13 -6.52
N VAL A 161 9.21 5.15 -5.27
CA VAL A 161 10.01 4.89 -4.07
C VAL A 161 9.57 3.57 -3.47
N LEU A 162 10.51 2.64 -3.34
CA LEU A 162 10.34 1.34 -2.68
C LEU A 162 10.83 1.50 -1.24
N LEU A 163 9.90 1.78 -0.31
CA LEU A 163 10.24 2.20 1.05
C LEU A 163 10.33 1.06 2.05
N ASP A 164 9.87 -0.15 1.70
CA ASP A 164 9.91 -1.29 2.61
C ASP A 164 11.35 -1.78 2.83
N ALA A 165 11.99 -1.20 3.81
CA ALA A 165 13.34 -1.58 4.22
C ALA A 165 13.37 -2.76 5.20
N GLY A 166 12.23 -3.43 5.44
CA GLY A 166 12.13 -4.56 6.36
C GLY A 166 12.53 -4.18 7.80
N ILE A 167 12.01 -3.06 8.32
CA ILE A 167 12.46 -2.46 9.61
C ILE A 167 12.29 -3.37 10.82
N SER A 168 11.48 -4.42 10.71
CA SER A 168 11.32 -5.43 11.75
C SER A 168 12.59 -6.26 11.91
N SER A 169 12.92 -6.65 13.14
CA SER A 169 14.02 -7.56 13.44
C SER A 169 13.93 -8.90 12.69
N ALA A 170 12.71 -9.32 12.30
CA ALA A 170 12.49 -10.52 11.50
C ALA A 170 13.06 -10.41 10.07
N TYR A 171 13.23 -9.20 9.56
CA TYR A 171 13.79 -8.93 8.23
C TYR A 171 15.17 -8.28 8.28
N TYR A 172 15.73 -8.08 9.47
CA TYR A 172 17.06 -7.49 9.69
C TYR A 172 17.25 -6.12 9.04
N GLY A 173 16.15 -5.40 8.84
CA GLY A 173 16.18 -4.10 8.18
C GLY A 173 16.51 -2.93 9.10
N GLN A 174 16.61 -1.77 8.52
CA GLN A 174 16.92 -0.53 9.21
C GLN A 174 15.72 0.43 9.20
N ALA A 175 15.60 1.25 10.24
CA ALA A 175 14.60 2.29 10.28
C ALA A 175 14.80 3.25 9.11
N THR A 176 13.77 3.41 8.30
CA THR A 176 13.79 4.21 7.08
C THR A 176 12.49 4.99 6.97
N ALA A 177 12.56 6.25 6.55
CA ALA A 177 11.40 7.09 6.32
C ALA A 177 11.54 7.89 5.04
N PHE A 178 10.42 8.15 4.37
CA PHE A 178 10.34 9.12 3.27
C PHE A 178 10.00 10.49 3.83
N GLN A 179 10.71 11.50 3.38
CA GLN A 179 10.44 12.91 3.69
C GLN A 179 10.41 13.72 2.40
N CYS A 180 9.50 14.69 2.32
CA CYS A 180 9.52 15.70 1.27
C CYS A 180 9.11 17.05 1.82
N SER A 181 9.80 18.10 1.40
CA SER A 181 9.45 19.49 1.69
C SER A 181 9.83 20.39 0.53
N ASP A 182 9.15 21.54 0.39
CA ASP A 182 9.45 22.49 -0.67
C ASP A 182 10.87 23.05 -0.57
N ALA A 183 11.38 23.19 0.67
CA ALA A 183 12.72 23.73 0.91
C ALA A 183 13.85 22.75 0.55
N HIS A 184 13.63 21.46 0.73
CA HIS A 184 14.69 20.46 0.63
C HIS A 184 14.42 19.34 -0.38
N GLY A 185 13.25 19.37 -1.05
CA GLY A 185 12.85 18.30 -1.96
C GLY A 185 12.55 16.99 -1.23
N ALA A 186 12.61 15.89 -1.97
CA ALA A 186 12.33 14.55 -1.46
C ALA A 186 13.61 13.82 -1.05
N ALA A 187 13.57 13.13 0.08
CA ALA A 187 14.68 12.36 0.61
C ALA A 187 14.22 11.07 1.29
N ILE A 188 15.13 10.11 1.38
CA ILE A 188 14.99 8.96 2.26
C ILE A 188 15.87 9.23 3.48
N GLN A 189 15.27 9.17 4.66
CA GLN A 189 15.96 9.26 5.95
C GLN A 189 16.32 7.85 6.41
N GLU A 190 17.58 7.65 6.79
CA GLU A 190 18.11 6.37 7.24
C GLU A 190 18.93 6.59 8.53
N LEU A 191 19.22 5.53 9.27
CA LEU A 191 20.14 5.62 10.41
C LEU A 191 21.53 6.04 9.88
N GLY A 192 21.97 7.23 10.28
CA GLY A 192 23.28 7.78 9.89
C GLY A 192 23.23 8.85 8.81
N GLY A 193 22.06 9.18 8.26
CA GLY A 193 21.95 10.29 7.31
C GLY A 193 20.69 10.34 6.47
N SER A 194 20.74 11.25 5.52
CA SER A 194 19.65 11.50 4.57
C SER A 194 20.18 11.36 3.14
N ARG A 195 19.45 10.66 2.30
CA ARG A 195 19.76 10.52 0.87
C ARG A 195 18.72 11.26 0.04
N GLN A 196 19.16 12.32 -0.64
CA GLN A 196 18.30 13.08 -1.55
C GLN A 196 17.85 12.23 -2.74
N LEU A 197 16.60 12.39 -3.12
CA LEU A 197 16.02 11.72 -4.28
C LEU A 197 16.04 12.64 -5.51
N PRO A 198 16.25 12.10 -6.72
CA PRO A 198 16.17 12.89 -7.93
C PRO A 198 14.75 13.47 -8.09
N THR A 199 14.66 14.62 -8.76
CA THR A 199 13.37 15.14 -9.21
C THR A 199 12.82 14.20 -10.26
N PRO A 200 11.58 13.68 -10.10
CA PRO A 200 10.99 12.80 -11.09
C PRO A 200 10.89 13.49 -12.45
N PRO A 201 11.00 12.76 -13.55
CA PRO A 201 10.70 13.32 -14.86
C PRO A 201 9.24 13.83 -14.86
N ALA A 202 9.00 14.95 -15.56
CA ALA A 202 7.66 15.45 -15.73
C ALA A 202 6.76 14.34 -16.31
N ALA A 203 5.55 14.18 -15.74
CA ALA A 203 4.58 13.25 -16.30
C ALA A 203 4.32 13.65 -17.76
N PRO A 204 4.24 12.70 -18.71
CA PRO A 204 3.93 13.01 -20.07
C PRO A 204 2.59 13.77 -20.10
N THR A 205 2.63 15.00 -20.62
CA THR A 205 1.40 15.75 -20.87
C THR A 205 0.52 14.89 -21.79
N LYS A 206 -0.72 14.64 -21.36
CA LYS A 206 -1.70 14.03 -22.25
C LYS A 206 -1.71 14.85 -23.54
N TYR A 207 -1.44 14.19 -24.61
CA TYR A 207 -1.53 14.77 -25.95
C TYR A 207 -2.88 15.47 -26.09
N GLY A 208 -2.81 16.76 -26.48
CA GLY A 208 -3.97 17.51 -26.89
C GLY A 208 -4.58 16.95 -28.19
#